data_9b15b5365d5c4e404d9cf096f7cc5254
#
_entry.id   9b15b5365d5c4e404d9cf096f7cc5254
#
_cell.length_a   1.000
_cell.length_b   1.000
_cell.length_c   1.000
_cell.angle_alpha   90.00
_cell.angle_beta   90.00
_cell.angle_gamma   90.00
#
_symmetry.space_group_name_H-M   'P 1'
#
loop_
_entity.id
_entity.type
_entity.pdbx_description
1 polymer ?
#
loop_
_entity_poly.entity_id
_entity_poly.type
_entity_poly.pdbx_seq_one_letter_code
_entity_poly.pdbx_strand_id
1 'polypeptide(L)'
;MFNLGAFKPNSRRVAVFGALAIGAVAFSGAASAEPLALFPVMMTPYAPSAYAPMAYAPTAQAVVQSAPSEDEGTTAELPARLKRQIVSYATREAPGTVIIDTPNTYLYYVLGGGQAIRYGIGVGRDGFTWSGVQSITKKAEWPDWTPPTEMIARQPYLPRYMAGGPGNPLGARAMYLGGTVYRIHGTNAPQTIGTHVSSGCIRLTNQDVSDLYSRVSVGSKVIVLPMADRRAENAPGKRG
;
A
#
# COMPACT_ATOMS: atom_id res chain seq x y z
N MET A 1 -44.71 49.62 6.13
CA MET A 1 -45.81 48.96 5.39
C MET A 1 -45.26 47.69 4.75
N PHE A 2 -45.53 46.56 5.39
CA PHE A 2 -46.12 45.32 4.84
C PHE A 2 -45.18 44.50 3.91
N ASN A 3 -44.92 43.23 4.07
CA ASN A 3 -45.82 42.13 4.38
C ASN A 3 -45.03 40.87 4.82
N LEU A 4 -45.51 40.25 5.92
CA LEU A 4 -45.06 38.92 6.38
C LEU A 4 -45.77 37.86 5.54
N GLY A 5 -45.02 36.99 4.86
CA GLY A 5 -45.51 35.76 4.23
C GLY A 5 -45.12 34.53 5.04
N ALA A 6 -46.06 33.98 5.81
CA ALA A 6 -45.87 32.74 6.57
C ALA A 6 -45.96 31.51 5.62
N PHE A 7 -44.94 30.65 5.67
CA PHE A 7 -44.98 29.35 5.01
C PHE A 7 -45.34 28.24 6.02
N LYS A 8 -46.45 27.54 5.74
CA LYS A 8 -46.96 26.39 6.53
C LYS A 8 -46.19 25.12 6.17
N PRO A 9 -45.87 24.24 7.14
CA PRO A 9 -45.33 22.93 6.87
C PRO A 9 -46.48 21.94 6.56
N ASN A 10 -46.31 21.21 5.46
CA ASN A 10 -47.25 20.15 5.03
C ASN A 10 -46.67 18.79 5.47
N SER A 11 -47.25 18.27 6.55
CA SER A 11 -47.01 16.92 7.06
C SER A 11 -47.93 15.94 6.36
N ARG A 12 -47.38 15.01 5.57
CA ARG A 12 -48.10 13.78 5.19
C ARG A 12 -47.29 12.58 5.65
N ARG A 13 -47.75 12.02 6.80
CA ARG A 13 -47.33 10.68 7.23
C ARG A 13 -48.13 9.66 6.43
N VAL A 14 -47.46 8.78 5.73
CA VAL A 14 -48.05 7.55 5.19
C VAL A 14 -47.38 6.40 5.93
N ALA A 15 -48.12 5.77 6.82
CA ALA A 15 -47.77 4.50 7.45
C ALA A 15 -48.25 3.37 6.54
N VAL A 16 -47.36 2.53 6.05
CA VAL A 16 -47.71 1.27 5.42
C VAL A 16 -47.21 0.15 6.34
N PHE A 17 -48.19 -0.52 6.96
CA PHE A 17 -47.95 -1.78 7.70
C PHE A 17 -47.97 -2.90 6.63
N GLY A 18 -46.82 -3.51 6.42
CA GLY A 18 -46.70 -4.76 5.67
C GLY A 18 -46.35 -5.90 6.64
N ALA A 19 -47.34 -6.75 6.90
CA ALA A 19 -47.12 -7.98 7.66
C ALA A 19 -46.42 -8.99 6.76
N LEU A 20 -45.20 -9.43 7.14
CA LEU A 20 -44.50 -10.52 6.48
C LEU A 20 -44.69 -11.79 7.35
N ALA A 21 -45.40 -12.77 6.78
CA ALA A 21 -45.53 -14.10 7.35
C ALA A 21 -44.20 -14.85 7.23
N ILE A 22 -43.72 -15.36 8.38
CA ILE A 22 -42.53 -16.21 8.48
C ILE A 22 -42.98 -17.65 8.18
N GLY A 23 -42.68 -18.17 7.02
CA GLY A 23 -42.79 -19.59 6.71
C GLY A 23 -41.53 -20.33 7.15
N ALA A 24 -41.62 -21.10 8.25
CA ALA A 24 -40.56 -22.02 8.65
C ALA A 24 -40.62 -23.27 7.79
N VAL A 25 -39.66 -23.47 6.90
CA VAL A 25 -39.44 -24.74 6.21
C VAL A 25 -38.39 -25.53 7.00
N ALA A 26 -38.87 -26.56 7.70
CA ALA A 26 -38.02 -27.52 8.36
C ALA A 26 -37.47 -28.52 7.33
N PHE A 27 -36.18 -28.44 6.99
CA PHE A 27 -35.46 -29.50 6.27
C PHE A 27 -34.88 -30.49 7.28
N SER A 28 -35.55 -31.63 7.45
CA SER A 28 -35.00 -32.77 8.12
C SER A 28 -34.13 -33.56 7.11
N GLY A 29 -32.87 -33.21 7.03
CA GLY A 29 -31.85 -34.01 6.31
C GLY A 29 -31.30 -35.09 7.26
N ALA A 30 -31.67 -36.36 7.03
CA ALA A 30 -31.02 -37.47 7.69
C ALA A 30 -29.58 -37.61 7.20
N ALA A 31 -28.63 -37.38 8.10
CA ALA A 31 -27.20 -37.64 7.82
C ALA A 31 -26.97 -39.17 7.87
N SER A 32 -26.82 -39.81 6.74
CA SER A 32 -26.32 -41.16 6.63
C SER A 32 -24.81 -41.15 6.87
N ALA A 33 -24.37 -41.66 8.02
CA ALA A 33 -22.96 -41.90 8.28
C ALA A 33 -22.58 -43.21 7.60
N GLU A 34 -21.79 -43.15 6.52
CA GLU A 34 -21.13 -44.32 5.95
C GLU A 34 -19.97 -44.76 6.86
N PRO A 35 -19.82 -46.05 7.20
CA PRO A 35 -18.69 -46.53 7.98
C PRO A 35 -17.40 -46.46 7.14
N LEU A 36 -16.39 -45.76 7.67
CA LEU A 36 -15.03 -45.75 7.12
C LEU A 36 -14.47 -47.16 7.11
N ALA A 37 -14.10 -47.69 5.94
CA ALA A 37 -13.43 -48.96 5.78
C ALA A 37 -12.07 -48.95 6.50
N LEU A 38 -11.91 -49.78 7.50
CA LEU A 38 -10.65 -50.05 8.17
C LEU A 38 -9.73 -50.80 7.18
N PHE A 39 -8.71 -50.12 6.67
CA PHE A 39 -7.62 -50.77 5.96
C PHE A 39 -6.75 -51.53 6.96
N PRO A 40 -6.44 -52.81 6.72
CA PRO A 40 -5.52 -53.54 7.58
C PRO A 40 -4.11 -52.96 7.44
N VAL A 41 -3.58 -52.45 8.55
CA VAL A 41 -2.16 -52.06 8.64
C VAL A 41 -1.33 -53.35 8.59
N MET A 42 -0.67 -53.57 7.45
CA MET A 42 0.37 -54.60 7.36
C MET A 42 1.58 -54.13 8.16
N MET A 43 1.75 -54.68 9.35
CA MET A 43 2.99 -54.53 10.12
C MET A 43 4.09 -55.37 9.44
N THR A 44 5.02 -54.69 8.78
CA THR A 44 6.30 -55.29 8.40
C THR A 44 7.20 -55.33 9.63
N PRO A 45 7.88 -56.45 9.91
CA PRO A 45 8.79 -56.53 11.05
C PRO A 45 10.01 -55.62 10.80
N TYR A 46 10.21 -54.67 11.72
CA TYR A 46 11.38 -53.75 11.74
C TYR A 46 12.62 -54.58 12.16
N ALA A 47 13.55 -54.80 11.22
CA ALA A 47 14.86 -55.38 11.53
C ALA A 47 15.73 -54.29 12.18
N PRO A 48 16.40 -54.54 13.31
CA PRO A 48 17.30 -53.58 13.90
C PRO A 48 18.54 -53.39 13.01
N SER A 49 18.66 -52.20 12.40
CA SER A 49 19.88 -51.79 11.69
C SER A 49 20.98 -51.50 12.71
N ALA A 50 22.09 -52.28 12.60
CA ALA A 50 23.27 -52.10 13.45
C ALA A 50 23.86 -50.70 13.20
N TYR A 51 23.82 -49.82 14.22
CA TYR A 51 24.54 -48.56 14.23
C TYR A 51 26.04 -48.84 14.34
N ALA A 52 26.79 -48.61 13.27
CA ALA A 52 28.24 -48.44 13.33
C ALA A 52 28.54 -47.02 13.86
N PRO A 53 29.48 -46.85 14.81
CA PRO A 53 29.84 -45.51 15.25
C PRO A 53 30.63 -44.81 14.15
N MET A 54 30.03 -43.76 13.57
CA MET A 54 30.76 -42.84 12.69
C MET A 54 31.72 -42.00 13.52
N ALA A 55 33.02 -42.10 13.18
CA ALA A 55 34.04 -41.24 13.68
C ALA A 55 33.73 -39.78 13.37
N TYR A 56 33.71 -38.93 14.40
CA TYR A 56 33.53 -37.48 14.28
C TYR A 56 34.78 -36.92 13.60
N ALA A 57 34.65 -36.52 12.32
CA ALA A 57 35.65 -35.66 11.71
C ALA A 57 35.41 -34.21 12.22
N PRO A 58 36.44 -33.40 12.51
CA PRO A 58 36.25 -32.02 12.95
C PRO A 58 35.59 -31.24 11.84
N THR A 59 34.37 -30.78 12.09
CA THR A 59 33.58 -29.91 11.20
C THR A 59 34.35 -28.65 10.94
N ALA A 60 34.65 -28.41 9.68
CA ALA A 60 35.04 -27.11 9.18
C ALA A 60 34.05 -26.06 9.74
N GLN A 61 34.57 -24.97 10.24
CA GLN A 61 33.83 -23.80 10.71
C GLN A 61 32.82 -23.43 9.65
N ALA A 62 31.53 -23.53 9.98
CA ALA A 62 30.47 -22.94 9.18
C ALA A 62 30.77 -21.44 9.09
N VAL A 63 31.17 -21.01 7.91
CA VAL A 63 31.17 -19.61 7.55
C VAL A 63 29.73 -19.16 7.73
N VAL A 64 29.48 -18.36 8.76
CA VAL A 64 28.21 -17.65 8.91
C VAL A 64 28.14 -16.75 7.69
N GLN A 65 27.47 -17.23 6.63
CA GLN A 65 27.06 -16.38 5.55
C GLN A 65 26.11 -15.37 6.18
N SER A 66 26.62 -14.16 6.36
CA SER A 66 25.81 -12.98 6.66
C SER A 66 24.63 -13.02 5.70
N ALA A 67 23.42 -12.92 6.22
CA ALA A 67 22.22 -12.76 5.39
C ALA A 67 22.52 -11.64 4.37
N PRO A 68 22.10 -11.78 3.08
CA PRO A 68 22.32 -10.75 2.09
C PRO A 68 21.80 -9.44 2.68
N SER A 69 22.65 -8.42 2.76
CA SER A 69 22.23 -7.08 3.11
C SER A 69 21.12 -6.70 2.13
N GLU A 70 20.00 -6.19 2.63
CA GLU A 70 18.76 -5.89 1.87
C GLU A 70 18.94 -4.84 0.75
N ASP A 71 20.16 -4.54 0.31
CA ASP A 71 20.53 -3.40 -0.53
C ASP A 71 21.22 -3.76 -1.86
N GLU A 72 21.29 -5.03 -2.27
CA GLU A 72 21.91 -5.42 -3.55
C GLU A 72 20.91 -5.57 -4.72
N GLY A 73 19.88 -4.73 -4.77
CA GLY A 73 19.15 -4.46 -6.00
C GLY A 73 19.80 -3.26 -6.68
N THR A 74 20.35 -3.45 -7.86
CA THR A 74 20.99 -2.47 -8.78
C THR A 74 20.62 -1.03 -8.42
N THR A 75 21.48 -0.34 -7.69
CA THR A 75 21.28 1.06 -7.29
C THR A 75 21.53 1.95 -8.52
N ALA A 76 20.52 2.10 -9.37
CA ALA A 76 20.51 3.22 -10.30
C ALA A 76 20.57 4.48 -9.44
N GLU A 77 21.73 5.15 -9.44
CA GLU A 77 21.94 6.34 -8.62
C GLU A 77 20.92 7.41 -9.02
N LEU A 78 20.08 7.82 -8.06
CA LEU A 78 19.08 8.86 -8.30
C LEU A 78 19.78 10.18 -8.65
N PRO A 79 19.24 10.97 -9.60
CA PRO A 79 19.64 12.35 -9.80
C PRO A 79 19.63 13.12 -8.49
N ALA A 80 20.60 14.01 -8.26
CA ALA A 80 20.77 14.73 -7.00
C ALA A 80 19.48 15.44 -6.52
N ARG A 81 18.67 15.96 -7.45
CA ARG A 81 17.39 16.61 -7.14
C ARG A 81 16.37 15.66 -6.49
N LEU A 82 16.45 14.36 -6.77
CA LEU A 82 15.51 13.33 -6.27
C LEU A 82 16.02 12.63 -5.00
N LYS A 83 17.27 12.86 -4.62
CA LYS A 83 17.82 12.33 -3.38
C LYS A 83 17.09 12.93 -2.18
N ARG A 84 16.87 12.12 -1.15
CA ARG A 84 16.28 12.55 0.13
C ARG A 84 17.10 13.66 0.76
N GLN A 85 16.46 14.72 1.21
CA GLN A 85 17.11 15.84 1.90
C GLN A 85 16.13 16.63 2.77
N ILE A 86 16.64 17.29 3.81
CA ILE A 86 15.88 18.27 4.57
C ILE A 86 15.87 19.58 3.80
N VAL A 87 14.69 20.17 3.66
CA VAL A 87 14.47 21.43 2.94
C VAL A 87 13.65 22.40 3.78
N SER A 88 13.80 23.70 3.51
CA SER A 88 12.86 24.72 4.00
C SER A 88 11.50 24.48 3.34
N TYR A 89 10.45 24.38 4.13
CA TYR A 89 9.10 24.12 3.65
C TYR A 89 8.07 24.85 4.52
N ALA A 90 7.64 26.00 4.06
CA ALA A 90 6.63 26.80 4.75
C ALA A 90 5.25 26.15 4.57
N THR A 91 4.66 25.69 5.66
CA THR A 91 3.31 25.11 5.68
C THR A 91 2.63 25.37 7.00
N ARG A 92 1.29 25.34 7.00
CA ARG A 92 0.45 25.36 8.22
C ARG A 92 0.10 23.94 8.71
N GLU A 93 0.53 22.91 7.98
CA GLU A 93 0.26 21.53 8.35
C GLU A 93 1.11 21.11 9.54
N ALA A 94 0.53 20.28 10.40
CA ALA A 94 1.19 19.78 11.60
C ALA A 94 2.38 18.87 11.25
N PRO A 95 3.42 18.81 12.12
CA PRO A 95 4.47 17.79 11.99
C PRO A 95 3.88 16.39 11.89
N GLY A 96 4.49 15.54 11.07
CA GLY A 96 3.99 14.19 10.78
C GLY A 96 3.03 14.12 9.59
N THR A 97 2.59 15.27 9.04
CA THR A 97 1.78 15.29 7.80
C THR A 97 2.67 14.95 6.59
N VAL A 98 2.15 14.13 5.71
CA VAL A 98 2.75 13.83 4.40
C VAL A 98 2.07 14.69 3.34
N ILE A 99 2.85 15.42 2.53
CA ILE A 99 2.34 16.24 1.42
C ILE A 99 2.96 15.72 0.13
N ILE A 100 2.12 15.37 -0.85
CA ILE A 100 2.54 14.82 -2.14
C ILE A 100 2.33 15.88 -3.20
N ASP A 101 3.43 16.30 -3.79
CA ASP A 101 3.49 17.25 -4.91
C ASP A 101 3.68 16.44 -6.20
N THR A 102 2.57 15.93 -6.72
CA THR A 102 2.55 15.11 -7.94
C THR A 102 3.19 15.82 -9.14
N PRO A 103 2.89 17.09 -9.42
CA PRO A 103 3.52 17.83 -10.52
C PRO A 103 5.05 17.84 -10.51
N ASN A 104 5.65 17.99 -9.33
CA ASN A 104 7.09 18.15 -9.17
C ASN A 104 7.80 16.82 -8.85
N THR A 105 7.04 15.72 -8.70
CA THR A 105 7.55 14.39 -8.31
C THR A 105 8.27 14.38 -6.96
N TYR A 106 7.70 15.10 -5.98
CA TYR A 106 8.21 15.15 -4.61
C TYR A 106 7.15 14.75 -3.58
N LEU A 107 7.63 14.16 -2.50
CA LEU A 107 6.88 13.94 -1.27
C LEU A 107 7.60 14.67 -0.14
N TYR A 108 6.85 15.37 0.69
CA TYR A 108 7.35 16.10 1.86
C TYR A 108 6.77 15.47 3.12
N TYR A 109 7.64 15.10 4.05
CA TYR A 109 7.27 14.77 5.42
C TYR A 109 7.53 15.97 6.32
N VAL A 110 6.48 16.59 6.85
CA VAL A 110 6.58 17.81 7.64
C VAL A 110 7.25 17.55 8.98
N LEU A 111 8.34 18.28 9.27
CA LEU A 111 9.07 18.19 10.54
C LEU A 111 8.59 19.25 11.55
N GLY A 112 7.97 20.31 11.10
CA GLY A 112 7.73 21.52 11.87
C GLY A 112 8.88 22.55 11.73
N GLY A 113 8.74 23.70 12.37
CA GLY A 113 9.78 24.75 12.29
C GLY A 113 10.09 25.24 10.89
N GLY A 114 9.15 25.15 9.95
CA GLY A 114 9.36 25.53 8.55
C GLY A 114 10.23 24.57 7.76
N GLN A 115 10.35 23.33 8.19
CA GLN A 115 11.18 22.29 7.55
C GLN A 115 10.38 21.03 7.20
N ALA A 116 10.84 20.33 6.17
CA ALA A 116 10.36 19.01 5.80
C ALA A 116 11.50 18.13 5.26
N ILE A 117 11.33 16.81 5.36
CA ILE A 117 12.13 15.85 4.59
C ILE A 117 11.47 15.74 3.22
N ARG A 118 12.22 16.01 2.17
CA ARG A 118 11.80 15.85 0.78
C ARG A 118 12.34 14.54 0.22
N TYR A 119 11.47 13.76 -0.40
CA TYR A 119 11.79 12.53 -1.13
C TYR A 119 11.44 12.69 -2.61
N GLY A 120 12.25 12.15 -3.49
CA GLY A 120 11.89 11.96 -4.90
C GLY A 120 10.88 10.83 -5.05
N ILE A 121 9.85 11.02 -5.84
CA ILE A 121 8.79 10.02 -6.02
C ILE A 121 8.49 9.76 -7.50
N GLY A 122 7.98 8.55 -7.80
CA GLY A 122 7.28 8.26 -9.05
C GLY A 122 5.77 8.36 -8.82
N VAL A 123 5.04 8.89 -9.80
CA VAL A 123 3.62 9.21 -9.65
C VAL A 123 2.75 8.66 -10.79
N GLY A 124 1.45 8.84 -10.73
CA GLY A 124 0.50 8.43 -11.76
C GLY A 124 0.79 9.10 -13.11
N ARG A 125 0.69 8.30 -14.19
CA ARG A 125 0.69 8.83 -15.55
C ARG A 125 -0.59 9.61 -15.83
N ASP A 126 -0.63 10.31 -16.95
CA ASP A 126 -1.82 11.06 -17.38
C ASP A 126 -3.09 10.19 -17.36
N GLY A 127 -4.18 10.73 -16.83
CA GLY A 127 -5.44 10.03 -16.58
C GLY A 127 -5.47 9.16 -15.31
N PHE A 128 -4.34 9.04 -14.58
CA PHE A 128 -4.24 8.32 -13.30
C PHE A 128 -3.75 9.23 -12.17
N THR A 129 -3.96 10.53 -12.32
CA THR A 129 -3.67 11.52 -11.27
C THR A 129 -4.91 11.75 -10.41
N TRP A 130 -4.69 12.03 -9.15
CA TRP A 130 -5.73 12.33 -8.18
C TRP A 130 -5.20 13.33 -7.15
N SER A 131 -6.11 13.97 -6.43
CA SER A 131 -5.78 14.92 -5.37
C SER A 131 -6.76 14.80 -4.22
N GLY A 132 -6.42 15.37 -3.08
CA GLY A 132 -7.28 15.39 -1.90
C GLY A 132 -6.54 14.98 -0.63
N VAL A 133 -7.30 14.81 0.44
CA VAL A 133 -6.79 14.45 1.76
C VAL A 133 -7.16 13.01 2.09
N GLN A 134 -6.20 12.23 2.52
CA GLN A 134 -6.34 10.86 2.98
C GLN A 134 -5.65 10.69 4.34
N SER A 135 -5.79 9.51 4.93
CA SER A 135 -4.98 9.06 6.06
C SER A 135 -4.36 7.70 5.74
N ILE A 136 -3.24 7.40 6.36
CA ILE A 136 -2.66 6.05 6.31
C ILE A 136 -3.57 5.14 7.14
N THR A 137 -4.16 4.11 6.52
CA THR A 137 -5.07 3.17 7.19
C THR A 137 -4.43 1.84 7.53
N LYS A 138 -3.35 1.48 6.82
CA LYS A 138 -2.60 0.25 7.04
C LYS A 138 -1.16 0.44 6.61
N LYS A 139 -0.24 -0.25 7.30
CA LYS A 139 1.17 -0.35 6.97
C LYS A 139 1.52 -1.82 6.79
N ALA A 140 2.40 -2.14 5.84
CA ALA A 140 2.88 -3.50 5.60
C ALA A 140 4.34 -3.50 5.16
N GLU A 141 5.09 -4.49 5.63
CA GLU A 141 6.45 -4.79 5.21
C GLU A 141 6.42 -5.90 4.19
N TRP A 142 7.21 -5.76 3.14
CA TRP A 142 7.26 -6.70 2.02
C TRP A 142 5.87 -7.25 1.63
N PRO A 143 4.91 -6.36 1.27
CA PRO A 143 3.53 -6.77 1.05
C PRO A 143 3.38 -7.65 -0.19
N ASP A 144 2.47 -8.59 -0.13
CA ASP A 144 2.00 -9.28 -1.31
C ASP A 144 1.31 -8.32 -2.28
N TRP A 145 1.41 -8.61 -3.56
CA TRP A 145 0.78 -7.82 -4.60
C TRP A 145 -0.25 -8.63 -5.38
N THR A 146 -1.47 -8.14 -5.36
CA THR A 146 -2.55 -8.58 -6.23
C THR A 146 -2.92 -7.41 -7.11
N PRO A 147 -2.72 -7.51 -8.45
CA PRO A 147 -3.12 -6.44 -9.36
C PRO A 147 -4.62 -6.17 -9.29
N PRO A 148 -5.06 -4.90 -9.31
CA PRO A 148 -6.47 -4.57 -9.45
C PRO A 148 -7.07 -5.14 -10.75
N THR A 149 -8.36 -5.48 -10.72
CA THR A 149 -9.07 -6.07 -11.88
C THR A 149 -8.93 -5.22 -13.14
N GLU A 150 -9.02 -3.89 -13.01
CA GLU A 150 -8.87 -2.97 -14.12
C GLU A 150 -7.44 -2.96 -14.69
N MET A 151 -6.44 -3.23 -13.85
CA MET A 151 -5.06 -3.38 -14.32
C MET A 151 -4.90 -4.66 -15.12
N ILE A 152 -5.47 -5.77 -14.65
CA ILE A 152 -5.48 -7.04 -15.36
C ILE A 152 -6.22 -6.90 -16.71
N ALA A 153 -7.34 -6.18 -16.76
CA ALA A 153 -8.06 -5.95 -18.00
C ALA A 153 -7.21 -5.21 -19.05
N ARG A 154 -6.37 -4.27 -18.61
CA ARG A 154 -5.44 -3.53 -19.51
C ARG A 154 -4.16 -4.31 -19.83
N GLN A 155 -3.74 -5.22 -18.95
CA GLN A 155 -2.48 -5.97 -19.03
C GLN A 155 -2.74 -7.44 -18.63
N PRO A 156 -3.36 -8.26 -19.50
CA PRO A 156 -3.78 -9.63 -19.18
C PRO A 156 -2.64 -10.60 -18.84
N TYR A 157 -1.41 -10.25 -19.22
CA TYR A 157 -0.19 -11.02 -18.99
C TYR A 157 0.36 -10.88 -17.56
N LEU A 158 -0.16 -9.94 -16.75
CA LEU A 158 0.28 -9.78 -15.36
C LEU A 158 -0.10 -11.00 -14.52
N PRO A 159 0.76 -11.39 -13.56
CA PRO A 159 0.42 -12.44 -12.61
C PRO A 159 -0.80 -12.03 -11.78
N ARG A 160 -1.62 -12.99 -11.39
CA ARG A 160 -2.80 -12.73 -10.53
C ARG A 160 -2.42 -12.46 -9.07
N TYR A 161 -1.24 -12.90 -8.68
CA TYR A 161 -0.68 -12.74 -7.35
C TYR A 161 0.84 -12.78 -7.43
N MET A 162 1.51 -12.02 -6.56
CA MET A 162 2.95 -12.04 -6.36
C MET A 162 3.24 -11.89 -4.87
N ALA A 163 3.96 -12.86 -4.31
CA ALA A 163 4.40 -12.81 -2.92
C ALA A 163 5.33 -11.62 -2.68
N GLY A 164 5.37 -11.13 -1.44
CA GLY A 164 6.31 -10.10 -1.02
C GLY A 164 7.77 -10.50 -1.24
N GLY A 165 8.63 -9.54 -1.51
CA GLY A 165 10.05 -9.77 -1.75
C GLY A 165 10.66 -8.81 -2.78
N PRO A 166 11.97 -8.90 -3.04
CA PRO A 166 12.72 -7.95 -3.89
C PRO A 166 12.17 -7.82 -5.31
N GLY A 167 11.60 -8.87 -5.88
CA GLY A 167 10.99 -8.87 -7.23
C GLY A 167 9.58 -8.26 -7.27
N ASN A 168 8.97 -7.99 -6.10
CA ASN A 168 7.60 -7.48 -6.02
C ASN A 168 7.55 -5.97 -6.35
N PRO A 169 6.61 -5.53 -7.21
CA PRO A 169 6.52 -4.11 -7.61
C PRO A 169 6.16 -3.15 -6.48
N LEU A 170 5.66 -3.63 -5.33
CA LEU A 170 5.40 -2.81 -4.16
C LEU A 170 6.65 -2.55 -3.30
N GLY A 171 7.75 -3.26 -3.56
CA GLY A 171 9.00 -3.11 -2.85
C GLY A 171 8.93 -3.42 -1.36
N ALA A 172 9.86 -2.83 -0.59
CA ALA A 172 10.10 -3.20 0.79
C ALA A 172 8.96 -2.83 1.76
N ARG A 173 8.19 -1.75 1.50
CA ARG A 173 7.15 -1.23 2.40
C ARG A 173 5.98 -0.68 1.61
N ALA A 174 4.77 -0.77 2.19
CA ALA A 174 3.59 -0.08 1.67
C ALA A 174 2.76 0.55 2.78
N MET A 175 2.22 1.72 2.49
CA MET A 175 1.28 2.49 3.31
C MET A 175 0.00 2.71 2.49
N TYR A 176 -1.11 2.19 2.97
CA TYR A 176 -2.41 2.22 2.28
C TYR A 176 -3.15 3.51 2.63
N LEU A 177 -3.78 4.14 1.64
CA LEU A 177 -4.38 5.47 1.76
C LEU A 177 -5.91 5.39 1.79
N GLY A 178 -6.51 5.68 2.95
CA GLY A 178 -7.95 5.68 3.14
C GLY A 178 -8.62 4.36 2.71
N GLY A 179 -9.85 4.46 2.20
CA GLY A 179 -10.57 3.35 1.55
C GLY A 179 -10.28 3.23 0.05
N THR A 180 -9.18 3.80 -0.44
CA THR A 180 -8.83 3.83 -1.86
C THR A 180 -7.96 2.63 -2.26
N VAL A 181 -7.76 2.46 -3.57
CA VAL A 181 -6.78 1.50 -4.11
C VAL A 181 -5.34 2.05 -4.10
N TYR A 182 -5.14 3.31 -3.70
CA TYR A 182 -3.84 3.97 -3.76
C TYR A 182 -2.97 3.67 -2.55
N ARG A 183 -1.66 3.68 -2.79
CA ARG A 183 -0.64 3.38 -1.79
C ARG A 183 0.57 4.29 -1.99
N ILE A 184 1.29 4.55 -0.91
CA ILE A 184 2.68 4.98 -0.94
C ILE A 184 3.50 3.72 -0.73
N HIS A 185 4.43 3.37 -1.63
CA HIS A 185 5.14 2.10 -1.57
C HIS A 185 6.55 2.17 -2.16
N GLY A 186 7.37 1.16 -1.88
CA GLY A 186 8.67 0.97 -2.51
C GLY A 186 8.59 0.57 -3.97
N THR A 187 9.70 0.14 -4.55
CA THR A 187 9.69 -0.35 -5.94
C THR A 187 10.85 -1.29 -6.20
N ASN A 188 10.63 -2.25 -7.10
CA ASN A 188 11.69 -3.04 -7.74
C ASN A 188 12.25 -2.37 -9.02
N ALA A 189 11.77 -1.17 -9.35
CA ALA A 189 12.16 -0.40 -10.54
C ALA A 189 12.53 1.06 -10.16
N PRO A 190 13.66 1.28 -9.45
CA PRO A 190 14.06 2.59 -8.92
C PRO A 190 14.26 3.66 -10.00
N GLN A 191 14.56 3.28 -11.24
CA GLN A 191 14.64 4.19 -12.39
C GLN A 191 13.31 4.89 -12.71
N THR A 192 12.18 4.43 -12.13
CA THR A 192 10.88 5.08 -12.31
C THR A 192 10.63 6.24 -11.34
N ILE A 193 11.55 6.49 -10.41
CA ILE A 193 11.46 7.65 -9.51
C ILE A 193 11.75 8.93 -10.31
N GLY A 194 10.93 9.94 -10.11
CA GLY A 194 10.97 11.19 -10.86
C GLY A 194 10.16 11.15 -12.16
N THR A 195 9.37 10.08 -12.41
CA THR A 195 8.58 9.92 -13.64
C THR A 195 7.09 9.73 -13.35
N HIS A 196 6.26 9.88 -14.39
CA HIS A 196 4.80 9.73 -14.36
C HIS A 196 4.40 8.43 -15.07
N VAL A 197 4.51 7.28 -14.39
CA VAL A 197 4.30 5.97 -15.02
C VAL A 197 3.35 5.03 -14.25
N SER A 198 2.98 5.38 -13.00
CA SER A 198 2.16 4.50 -12.19
C SER A 198 0.67 4.57 -12.59
N SER A 199 -0.14 3.69 -12.00
CA SER A 199 -1.61 3.75 -12.09
C SER A 199 -2.22 4.50 -10.89
N GLY A 200 -1.55 5.56 -10.41
CA GLY A 200 -2.01 6.45 -9.33
C GLY A 200 -1.32 6.24 -7.99
N CYS A 201 -0.64 5.12 -7.76
CA CYS A 201 0.17 4.92 -6.56
C CYS A 201 1.44 5.79 -6.57
N ILE A 202 1.95 6.08 -5.39
CA ILE A 202 3.14 6.90 -5.16
C ILE A 202 4.31 5.97 -4.87
N ARG A 203 5.34 6.00 -5.71
CA ARG A 203 6.52 5.14 -5.62
C ARG A 203 7.70 5.87 -5.00
N LEU A 204 8.43 5.20 -4.11
CA LEU A 204 9.72 5.63 -3.59
C LEU A 204 10.77 4.54 -3.85
N THR A 205 12.05 4.85 -3.68
CA THR A 205 13.06 3.81 -3.54
C THR A 205 12.77 2.96 -2.29
N ASN A 206 13.28 1.72 -2.23
CA ASN A 206 13.09 0.89 -1.05
C ASN A 206 13.73 1.53 0.20
N GLN A 207 14.86 2.20 0.05
CA GLN A 207 15.51 2.94 1.14
C GLN A 207 14.64 4.10 1.64
N ASP A 208 14.08 4.91 0.74
CA ASP A 208 13.28 6.07 1.11
C ASP A 208 11.91 5.69 1.67
N VAL A 209 11.28 4.64 1.12
CA VAL A 209 10.01 4.17 1.68
C VAL A 209 10.18 3.56 3.07
N SER A 210 11.32 2.90 3.35
CA SER A 210 11.63 2.37 4.67
C SER A 210 11.85 3.49 5.68
N ASP A 211 12.56 4.56 5.30
CA ASP A 211 12.72 5.76 6.13
C ASP A 211 11.38 6.46 6.40
N LEU A 212 10.56 6.71 5.38
CA LEU A 212 9.23 7.31 5.55
C LEU A 212 8.32 6.41 6.42
N TYR A 213 8.34 5.11 6.18
CA TYR A 213 7.56 4.12 6.93
C TYR A 213 7.87 4.16 8.43
N SER A 214 9.14 4.33 8.82
CA SER A 214 9.54 4.44 10.23
C SER A 214 9.01 5.70 10.92
N ARG A 215 8.73 6.76 10.16
CA ARG A 215 8.31 8.07 10.67
C ARG A 215 6.80 8.23 10.79
N VAL A 216 6.02 7.60 9.89
CA VAL A 216 4.56 7.74 9.85
C VAL A 216 3.88 6.63 10.66
N SER A 217 2.67 6.93 11.14
CA SER A 217 1.79 6.00 11.85
C SER A 217 0.48 5.80 11.08
N VAL A 218 -0.26 4.74 11.41
CA VAL A 218 -1.67 4.63 11.02
C VAL A 218 -2.41 5.85 11.59
N GLY A 219 -3.22 6.52 10.77
CA GLY A 219 -3.85 7.79 11.09
C GLY A 219 -3.08 9.02 10.59
N SER A 220 -1.80 8.90 10.21
CA SER A 220 -1.05 10.04 9.65
C SER A 220 -1.76 10.65 8.45
N LYS A 221 -1.89 11.97 8.44
CA LYS A 221 -2.54 12.75 7.38
C LYS A 221 -1.68 12.75 6.12
N VAL A 222 -2.30 12.52 4.98
CA VAL A 222 -1.67 12.58 3.65
C VAL A 222 -2.46 13.54 2.78
N ILE A 223 -1.80 14.53 2.23
CA ILE A 223 -2.38 15.53 1.32
C ILE A 223 -1.74 15.33 -0.04
N VAL A 224 -2.57 15.12 -1.07
CA VAL A 224 -2.11 15.08 -2.47
C VAL A 224 -2.55 16.36 -3.14
N LEU A 225 -1.58 17.17 -3.56
CA LEU A 225 -1.82 18.46 -4.17
C LEU A 225 -2.44 18.31 -5.57
N PRO A 226 -3.34 19.24 -5.97
CA PRO A 226 -3.90 19.26 -7.31
C PRO A 226 -2.84 19.48 -8.40
N MET A 227 -3.06 18.92 -9.58
CA MET A 227 -2.16 19.14 -10.74
C MET A 227 -2.16 20.60 -11.23
N ALA A 228 -3.20 21.37 -10.91
CA ALA A 228 -3.34 22.77 -11.35
C ALA A 228 -2.35 23.73 -10.68
N ASP A 229 -1.81 23.39 -9.52
CA ASP A 229 -0.91 24.29 -8.77
C ASP A 229 0.43 24.53 -9.48
N ARG A 230 0.84 23.66 -10.40
CA ARG A 230 2.03 23.89 -11.26
C ARG A 230 1.90 25.15 -12.12
N ARG A 231 0.68 25.53 -12.53
CA ARG A 231 0.47 26.72 -13.37
C ARG A 231 0.54 28.03 -12.60
N ALA A 232 0.21 28.01 -11.31
CA ALA A 232 0.25 29.19 -10.46
C ALA A 232 1.69 29.59 -10.08
N GLU A 233 2.58 28.61 -9.84
CA GLU A 233 3.98 28.86 -9.50
C GLU A 233 4.82 29.35 -10.68
N ASN A 234 4.49 28.93 -11.90
CA ASN A 234 5.18 29.32 -13.15
C ASN A 234 4.53 30.50 -13.87
N ALA A 235 3.50 31.13 -13.32
CA ALA A 235 2.98 32.37 -13.89
C ALA A 235 4.01 33.49 -13.67
N PRO A 236 4.56 34.10 -14.75
CA PRO A 236 5.46 35.22 -14.60
C PRO A 236 4.69 36.31 -13.83
N GLY A 237 5.21 36.68 -12.64
CA GLY A 237 4.60 37.66 -11.80
C GLY A 237 4.36 38.94 -12.63
N LYS A 238 3.09 39.32 -12.80
CA LYS A 238 2.74 40.67 -13.25
C LYS A 238 3.33 41.62 -12.21
N ARG A 239 4.49 42.19 -12.54
CA ARG A 239 4.96 43.37 -11.86
C ARG A 239 4.02 44.51 -12.28
N GLY A 240 3.16 44.92 -11.38
CA GLY A 240 2.44 46.17 -11.44
C GLY A 240 3.37 47.32 -11.04
#